data_3abb7cbd95c4992f9705569646473402
#
_entry.id   3abb7cbd95c4992f9705569646473402
#
_cell.length_a   1.000
_cell.length_b   1.000
_cell.length_c   1.000
_cell.angle_alpha   90.00
_cell.angle_beta   90.00
_cell.angle_gamma   90.00
#
_symmetry.space_group_name_H-M   'P 1'
#
loop_
_entity.id
_entity.type
_entity.pdbx_description
1 polymer ?
#
loop_
_entity_poly.entity_id
_entity_poly.type
_entity_poly.pdbx_seq_one_letter_code
_entity_poly.pdbx_strand_id
1 'polypeptide(L)'
;MIIDVLFLLIMVLAVFRGVRHGFIISIGSAIAIFIGLAAAIRLSASVAAWVSPHHASRWQPVLTFLLIFLGVVILVRLGARLAEKALDLAMMGWLNKLAGVLLYAAIYTIILSVLLFYAVQVHLIGPRTLSSSVAYPFIRPWGRVAIDEFGKFVPWFKGMFVRLEDFFGRFDGR
;
A
#
# COMPACT_ATOMS: atom_id res chain seq x y z
N MET A 1 25.49 10.82 -10.31
CA MET A 1 25.28 11.87 -9.30
C MET A 1 23.80 12.19 -9.02
N ILE A 2 22.95 12.51 -10.01
CA ILE A 2 21.52 12.82 -9.74
C ILE A 2 20.80 11.64 -9.09
N ILE A 3 21.01 10.42 -9.58
CA ILE A 3 20.38 9.20 -9.04
C ILE A 3 20.86 8.94 -7.60
N ASP A 4 22.15 9.19 -7.32
CA ASP A 4 22.73 8.97 -5.99
C ASP A 4 22.15 9.95 -4.96
N VAL A 5 22.00 11.22 -5.36
CA VAL A 5 21.36 12.25 -4.53
C VAL A 5 19.88 11.91 -4.26
N LEU A 6 19.17 11.47 -5.30
CA LEU A 6 17.77 11.06 -5.18
C LEU A 6 17.63 9.83 -4.26
N PHE A 7 18.53 8.84 -4.41
CA PHE A 7 18.55 7.67 -3.55
C PHE A 7 18.83 8.02 -2.10
N LEU A 8 19.82 8.90 -1.86
CA LEU A 8 20.14 9.37 -0.52
C LEU A 8 18.95 10.10 0.12
N LEU A 9 18.29 10.99 -0.61
CA LEU A 9 17.10 11.71 -0.15
C LEU A 9 15.97 10.76 0.23
N ILE A 10 15.74 9.74 -0.60
CA ILE A 10 14.74 8.71 -0.37
C ILE A 10 15.10 7.86 0.86
N MET A 11 16.39 7.54 1.07
CA MET A 11 16.83 6.83 2.27
C MET A 11 16.63 7.66 3.54
N VAL A 12 16.88 8.97 3.50
CA VAL A 12 16.60 9.87 4.63
C VAL A 12 15.09 9.86 4.94
N LEU A 13 14.24 9.92 3.92
CA LEU A 13 12.78 9.82 4.10
C LEU A 13 12.37 8.45 4.67
N ALA A 14 13.02 7.36 4.25
CA ALA A 14 12.77 6.02 4.77
C ALA A 14 13.09 5.93 6.27
N VAL A 15 14.24 6.46 6.67
CA VAL A 15 14.64 6.54 8.09
C VAL A 15 13.63 7.34 8.89
N PHE A 16 13.28 8.54 8.42
CA PHE A 16 12.33 9.42 9.11
C PHE A 16 10.95 8.76 9.28
N ARG A 17 10.42 8.15 8.21
CA ARG A 17 9.12 7.45 8.28
C ARG A 17 9.19 6.17 9.09
N GLY A 18 10.27 5.40 8.97
CA GLY A 18 10.45 4.15 9.71
C GLY A 18 10.53 4.36 11.22
N VAL A 19 11.29 5.38 11.65
CA VAL A 19 11.38 5.76 13.07
C VAL A 19 10.04 6.28 13.60
N ARG A 20 9.30 7.04 12.78
CA ARG A 20 8.04 7.67 13.21
C ARG A 20 6.86 6.70 13.27
N HIS A 21 6.76 5.74 12.35
CA HIS A 21 5.60 4.85 12.25
C HIS A 21 5.89 3.42 12.75
N GLY A 22 7.15 3.03 12.83
CA GLY A 22 7.55 1.67 13.17
C GLY A 22 7.09 0.62 12.14
N PHE A 23 7.50 -0.61 12.35
CA PHE A 23 7.17 -1.74 11.48
C PHE A 23 5.70 -2.17 11.60
N ILE A 24 5.21 -2.28 12.83
CA ILE A 24 3.86 -2.79 13.14
C ILE A 24 2.77 -1.90 12.57
N ILE A 25 2.86 -0.58 12.78
CA ILE A 25 1.88 0.36 12.20
C ILE A 25 1.94 0.33 10.67
N SER A 26 3.14 0.21 10.09
CA SER A 26 3.30 0.21 8.64
C SER A 26 2.68 -1.03 7.99
N ILE A 27 2.98 -2.23 8.50
CA ILE A 27 2.36 -3.47 8.05
C ILE A 27 0.87 -3.51 8.40
N GLY A 28 0.50 -3.14 9.62
CA GLY A 28 -0.89 -3.08 10.04
C GLY A 28 -1.73 -2.16 9.15
N SER A 29 -1.17 -1.02 8.71
CA SER A 29 -1.84 -0.12 7.77
C SER A 29 -2.02 -0.72 6.39
N ALA A 30 -1.05 -1.47 5.87
CA ALA A 30 -1.16 -2.17 4.60
C ALA A 30 -2.22 -3.28 4.68
N ILE A 31 -2.17 -4.12 5.71
CA ILE A 31 -3.14 -5.19 5.96
C ILE A 31 -4.55 -4.60 6.15
N ALA A 32 -4.68 -3.46 6.85
CA ALA A 32 -5.96 -2.79 7.08
C ALA A 32 -6.70 -2.45 5.77
N ILE A 33 -5.97 -2.02 4.74
CA ILE A 33 -6.55 -1.71 3.43
C ILE A 33 -7.14 -2.97 2.79
N PHE A 34 -6.40 -4.09 2.79
CA PHE A 34 -6.87 -5.35 2.22
C PHE A 34 -8.05 -5.94 2.97
N ILE A 35 -7.98 -5.97 4.31
CA ILE A 35 -9.08 -6.45 5.15
C ILE A 35 -10.30 -5.53 5.00
N GLY A 36 -10.10 -4.20 5.01
CA GLY A 36 -11.16 -3.22 4.83
C GLY A 36 -11.87 -3.39 3.49
N LEU A 37 -11.12 -3.58 2.42
CA LEU A 37 -11.67 -3.80 1.09
C LEU A 37 -12.46 -5.12 1.02
N ALA A 38 -11.90 -6.22 1.53
CA ALA A 38 -12.59 -7.50 1.57
C ALA A 38 -13.88 -7.46 2.42
N ALA A 39 -13.82 -6.80 3.58
CA ALA A 39 -15.00 -6.61 4.43
C ALA A 39 -16.05 -5.72 3.75
N ALA A 40 -15.65 -4.62 3.14
CA ALA A 40 -16.56 -3.73 2.44
C ALA A 40 -17.29 -4.45 1.28
N ILE A 41 -16.57 -5.25 0.47
CA ILE A 41 -17.18 -6.02 -0.63
C ILE A 41 -18.20 -7.04 -0.10
N ARG A 42 -17.90 -7.72 1.01
CA ARG A 42 -18.78 -8.78 1.54
C ARG A 42 -19.98 -8.23 2.33
N LEU A 43 -19.77 -7.18 3.11
CA LEU A 43 -20.75 -6.70 4.08
C LEU A 43 -21.61 -5.55 3.55
N SER A 44 -21.14 -4.79 2.56
CA SER A 44 -21.86 -3.60 2.09
C SER A 44 -23.25 -3.92 1.53
N ALA A 45 -23.39 -5.04 0.80
CA ALA A 45 -24.68 -5.46 0.25
C ALA A 45 -25.69 -5.82 1.38
N SER A 46 -25.24 -6.59 2.38
CA SER A 46 -26.07 -7.00 3.53
C SER A 46 -26.45 -5.81 4.40
N VAL A 47 -25.52 -4.91 4.67
CA VAL A 47 -25.77 -3.71 5.49
C VAL A 47 -26.65 -2.71 4.74
N ALA A 48 -26.46 -2.53 3.44
CA ALA A 48 -27.32 -1.65 2.64
C ALA A 48 -28.79 -2.13 2.66
N ALA A 49 -29.02 -3.44 2.54
CA ALA A 49 -30.36 -4.02 2.62
C ALA A 49 -31.00 -3.85 4.01
N TRP A 50 -30.19 -3.81 5.07
CA TRP A 50 -30.66 -3.65 6.45
C TRP A 50 -31.02 -2.20 6.81
N VAL A 51 -30.25 -1.24 6.26
CA VAL A 51 -30.41 0.20 6.58
C VAL A 51 -31.58 0.84 5.87
N SER A 52 -31.96 0.41 4.67
CA SER A 52 -33.07 1.03 3.93
C SER A 52 -33.77 0.05 3.00
N PRO A 53 -34.80 -0.66 3.51
CA PRO A 53 -35.55 -1.63 2.69
C PRO A 53 -36.41 -0.99 1.57
N HIS A 54 -36.76 0.30 1.67
CA HIS A 54 -37.81 0.90 0.82
C HIS A 54 -37.41 2.13 -0.02
N HIS A 55 -36.25 2.75 0.20
CA HIS A 55 -35.78 3.91 -0.58
C HIS A 55 -34.26 3.84 -0.82
N ALA A 56 -33.85 2.97 -1.73
CA ALA A 56 -32.44 2.90 -2.14
C ALA A 56 -32.07 4.10 -3.03
N SER A 57 -31.48 5.13 -2.44
CA SER A 57 -30.80 6.17 -3.21
C SER A 57 -29.65 5.55 -3.99
N ARG A 58 -29.39 6.03 -5.21
CA ARG A 58 -28.29 5.59 -6.09
C ARG A 58 -26.91 5.63 -5.41
N TRP A 59 -26.74 6.52 -4.42
CA TRP A 59 -25.49 6.69 -3.66
C TRP A 59 -25.37 5.79 -2.41
N GLN A 60 -26.46 5.19 -1.99
CA GLN A 60 -26.49 4.38 -0.75
C GLN A 60 -25.50 3.20 -0.74
N PRO A 61 -25.36 2.39 -1.81
CA PRO A 61 -24.38 1.30 -1.83
C PRO A 61 -22.95 1.82 -1.70
N VAL A 62 -22.64 2.95 -2.35
CA VAL A 62 -21.32 3.58 -2.32
C VAL A 62 -21.00 4.10 -0.91
N LEU A 63 -21.96 4.77 -0.26
CA LEU A 63 -21.80 5.27 1.10
C LEU A 63 -21.61 4.12 2.09
N THR A 64 -22.43 3.06 1.98
CA THR A 64 -22.34 1.88 2.85
C THR A 64 -20.98 1.17 2.67
N PHE A 65 -20.54 1.00 1.44
CA PHE A 65 -19.23 0.47 1.13
C PHE A 65 -18.11 1.30 1.78
N LEU A 66 -18.15 2.62 1.58
CA LEU A 66 -17.14 3.54 2.11
C LEU A 66 -17.11 3.55 3.66
N LEU A 67 -18.28 3.53 4.30
CA LEU A 67 -18.40 3.49 5.75
C LEU A 67 -17.81 2.20 6.34
N ILE A 68 -18.14 1.05 5.76
CA ILE A 68 -17.58 -0.24 6.18
C ILE A 68 -16.08 -0.27 5.96
N PHE A 69 -15.62 0.15 4.78
CA PHE A 69 -14.19 0.22 4.45
C PHE A 69 -13.41 1.06 5.45
N LEU A 70 -13.84 2.30 5.67
CA LEU A 70 -13.19 3.22 6.61
C LEU A 70 -13.27 2.71 8.05
N GLY A 71 -14.41 2.20 8.48
CA GLY A 71 -14.59 1.63 9.81
C GLY A 71 -13.61 0.49 10.08
N VAL A 72 -13.49 -0.46 9.18
CA VAL A 72 -12.56 -1.59 9.31
C VAL A 72 -11.11 -1.13 9.27
N VAL A 73 -10.76 -0.21 8.35
CA VAL A 73 -9.40 0.36 8.28
C VAL A 73 -9.02 1.06 9.57
N ILE A 74 -9.94 1.83 10.18
CA ILE A 74 -9.70 2.52 11.45
C ILE A 74 -9.51 1.50 12.57
N LEU A 75 -10.37 0.47 12.67
CA LEU A 75 -10.28 -0.56 13.70
C LEU A 75 -8.94 -1.32 13.63
N VAL A 76 -8.53 -1.76 12.45
CA VAL A 76 -7.26 -2.48 12.28
C VAL A 76 -6.07 -1.57 12.60
N ARG A 77 -6.10 -0.31 12.19
CA ARG A 77 -5.04 0.66 12.53
C ARG A 77 -4.98 0.94 14.03
N LEU A 78 -6.13 1.00 14.69
CA LEU A 78 -6.18 1.18 16.14
C LEU A 78 -5.57 -0.03 16.86
N GLY A 79 -5.90 -1.25 16.43
CA GLY A 79 -5.27 -2.48 16.91
C GLY A 79 -3.75 -2.49 16.72
N ALA A 80 -3.27 -2.07 15.54
CA ALA A 80 -1.83 -1.96 15.28
C ALA A 80 -1.13 -0.94 16.20
N ARG A 81 -1.79 0.20 16.50
CA ARG A 81 -1.26 1.18 17.46
C ARG A 81 -1.22 0.65 18.90
N LEU A 82 -2.21 -0.13 19.30
CA LEU A 82 -2.22 -0.78 20.62
C LEU A 82 -1.09 -1.80 20.73
N ALA A 83 -0.87 -2.60 19.69
CA ALA A 83 0.24 -3.55 19.63
C ALA A 83 1.62 -2.85 19.69
N GLU A 84 1.78 -1.71 18.99
CA GLU A 84 3.01 -0.92 19.07
C GLU A 84 3.26 -0.40 20.49
N LYS A 85 2.24 0.15 21.15
CA LYS A 85 2.36 0.61 22.54
C LYS A 85 2.75 -0.53 23.51
N ALA A 86 2.19 -1.73 23.29
CA ALA A 86 2.55 -2.89 24.09
C ALA A 86 4.02 -3.29 23.91
N LEU A 87 4.55 -3.19 22.69
CA LEU A 87 5.98 -3.42 22.42
C LEU A 87 6.89 -2.34 22.99
N ASP A 88 6.46 -1.09 22.96
CA ASP A 88 7.22 0.01 23.58
C ASP A 88 7.33 -0.21 25.09
N LEU A 89 6.27 -0.70 25.77
CA LEU A 89 6.28 -1.06 27.18
C LEU A 89 7.19 -2.26 27.46
N ALA A 90 7.31 -3.20 26.53
CA ALA A 90 8.22 -4.35 26.63
C ALA A 90 9.69 -3.99 26.30
N MET A 91 10.06 -2.73 26.21
CA MET A 91 11.39 -2.21 25.81
C MET A 91 11.89 -2.67 24.43
N MET A 92 11.00 -3.20 23.59
CA MET A 92 11.31 -3.64 22.21
C MET A 92 11.00 -2.58 21.15
N GLY A 93 10.65 -1.37 21.54
CA GLY A 93 10.26 -0.28 20.62
C GLY A 93 11.38 0.12 19.66
N TRP A 94 12.64 0.04 20.06
CA TRP A 94 13.77 0.32 19.16
C TRP A 94 13.87 -0.68 18.01
N LEU A 95 13.59 -1.96 18.27
CA LEU A 95 13.59 -3.02 17.25
C LEU A 95 12.45 -2.82 16.24
N ASN A 96 11.26 -2.44 16.73
CA ASN A 96 10.12 -2.07 15.89
C ASN A 96 10.45 -0.88 14.96
N LYS A 97 11.14 0.14 15.47
CA LYS A 97 11.58 1.30 14.68
C LYS A 97 12.64 0.91 13.65
N LEU A 98 13.64 0.11 14.04
CA LEU A 98 14.68 -0.37 13.13
C LEU A 98 14.08 -1.20 11.99
N ALA A 99 13.20 -2.16 12.33
CA ALA A 99 12.48 -2.95 11.33
C ALA A 99 11.60 -2.07 10.42
N GLY A 100 11.00 -1.01 10.97
CA GLY A 100 10.27 0.00 10.20
C GLY A 100 11.16 0.75 9.20
N VAL A 101 12.36 1.15 9.62
CA VAL A 101 13.34 1.79 8.72
C VAL A 101 13.73 0.85 7.58
N LEU A 102 14.02 -0.42 7.88
CA LEU A 102 14.37 -1.41 6.86
C LEU A 102 13.20 -1.65 5.88
N LEU A 103 11.97 -1.73 6.40
CA LEU A 103 10.78 -1.88 5.57
C LEU A 103 10.60 -0.70 4.63
N TYR A 104 10.66 0.55 5.13
CA TYR A 104 10.52 1.73 4.28
C TYR A 104 11.68 1.87 3.30
N ALA A 105 12.91 1.54 3.70
CA ALA A 105 14.07 1.53 2.81
C ALA A 105 13.87 0.55 1.65
N ALA A 106 13.39 -0.67 1.94
CA ALA A 106 13.08 -1.67 0.90
C ALA A 106 11.96 -1.18 -0.05
N ILE A 107 10.82 -0.72 0.51
CA ILE A 107 9.70 -0.23 -0.29
C ILE A 107 10.13 0.93 -1.19
N TYR A 108 10.85 1.91 -0.66
CA TYR A 108 11.27 3.07 -1.42
C TYR A 108 12.34 2.76 -2.45
N THR A 109 13.24 1.81 -2.16
CA THR A 109 14.21 1.31 -3.15
C THR A 109 13.48 0.63 -4.31
N ILE A 110 12.47 -0.20 -4.03
CA ILE A 110 11.65 -0.84 -5.06
C ILE A 110 10.93 0.20 -5.92
N ILE A 111 10.27 1.18 -5.30
CA ILE A 111 9.55 2.24 -6.01
C ILE A 111 10.52 3.03 -6.90
N LEU A 112 11.67 3.44 -6.35
CA LEU A 112 12.69 4.15 -7.13
C LEU A 112 13.21 3.31 -8.30
N SER A 113 13.44 2.02 -8.07
CA SER A 113 13.91 1.10 -9.11
C SER A 113 12.91 0.96 -10.25
N VAL A 114 11.61 0.83 -9.93
CA VAL A 114 10.55 0.78 -10.94
C VAL A 114 10.45 2.10 -11.70
N LEU A 115 10.51 3.24 -11.01
CA LEU A 115 10.49 4.55 -11.64
C LEU A 115 11.70 4.75 -12.58
N LEU A 116 12.90 4.36 -12.14
CA LEU A 116 14.11 4.43 -12.97
C LEU A 116 14.00 3.50 -14.17
N PHE A 117 13.45 2.30 -14.02
CA PHE A 117 13.22 1.37 -15.12
C PHE A 117 12.35 2.02 -16.21
N TYR A 118 11.22 2.62 -15.84
CA TYR A 118 10.37 3.31 -16.81
C TYR A 118 11.02 4.57 -17.37
N ALA A 119 11.74 5.35 -16.56
CA ALA A 119 12.43 6.56 -17.02
C ALA A 119 13.52 6.24 -18.07
N VAL A 120 14.17 5.10 -17.97
CA VAL A 120 15.12 4.60 -18.99
C VAL A 120 14.38 4.18 -20.26
N GLN A 121 13.24 3.48 -20.13
CA GLN A 121 12.45 3.02 -21.29
C GLN A 121 11.91 4.17 -22.14
N VAL A 122 11.48 5.28 -21.50
CA VAL A 122 11.01 6.48 -22.20
C VAL A 122 12.13 7.45 -22.56
N HIS A 123 13.40 7.02 -22.46
CA HIS A 123 14.61 7.79 -22.82
C HIS A 123 14.78 9.11 -22.02
N LEU A 124 14.17 9.24 -20.85
CA LEU A 124 14.35 10.40 -19.97
C LEU A 124 15.75 10.44 -19.32
N ILE A 125 16.35 9.27 -19.13
CA ILE A 125 17.67 9.12 -18.49
C ILE A 125 18.61 8.44 -19.47
N GLY A 126 19.67 9.18 -19.85
CA GLY A 126 20.68 8.67 -20.78
C GLY A 126 21.68 7.70 -20.14
N PRO A 127 22.37 6.88 -20.96
CA PRO A 127 23.34 5.88 -20.48
C PRO A 127 24.48 6.47 -19.65
N ARG A 128 24.90 7.70 -19.92
CA ARG A 128 25.94 8.39 -19.15
C ARG A 128 25.54 8.67 -17.70
N THR A 129 24.28 9.02 -17.48
CA THR A 129 23.75 9.28 -16.13
C THR A 129 23.67 7.98 -15.32
N LEU A 130 23.33 6.86 -15.98
CA LEU A 130 23.27 5.55 -15.34
C LEU A 130 24.66 5.04 -14.95
N SER A 131 25.64 5.16 -15.88
CA SER A 131 27.01 4.68 -15.63
C SER A 131 27.76 5.54 -14.61
N SER A 132 27.38 6.81 -14.42
CA SER A 132 27.97 7.71 -13.42
C SER A 132 27.41 7.56 -12.00
N SER A 133 26.39 6.73 -11.81
CA SER A 133 25.74 6.50 -10.51
C SER A 133 26.28 5.26 -9.81
N VAL A 134 26.72 5.43 -8.57
CA VAL A 134 27.18 4.34 -7.70
C VAL A 134 26.00 3.53 -7.14
N ALA A 135 24.87 4.18 -6.91
CA ALA A 135 23.68 3.55 -6.35
C ALA A 135 22.88 2.74 -7.40
N TYR A 136 22.95 3.10 -8.67
CA TYR A 136 22.16 2.47 -9.73
C TYR A 136 22.35 0.95 -9.85
N PRO A 137 23.57 0.37 -9.82
CA PRO A 137 23.75 -1.09 -9.86
C PRO A 137 23.06 -1.82 -8.71
N PHE A 138 22.99 -1.19 -7.52
CA PHE A 138 22.29 -1.73 -6.35
C PHE A 138 20.76 -1.63 -6.50
N ILE A 139 20.27 -0.51 -7.05
CA ILE A 139 18.84 -0.23 -7.17
C ILE A 139 18.20 -1.07 -8.30
N ARG A 140 18.89 -1.20 -9.43
CA ARG A 140 18.38 -1.82 -10.68
C ARG A 140 17.74 -3.21 -10.51
N PRO A 141 18.28 -4.17 -9.75
CA PRO A 141 17.70 -5.51 -9.60
C PRO A 141 16.30 -5.50 -8.96
N TRP A 142 16.05 -4.60 -8.01
CA TRP A 142 14.82 -4.56 -7.23
C TRP A 142 13.57 -4.25 -8.07
N GLY A 143 13.70 -3.41 -9.10
CA GLY A 143 12.59 -3.08 -10.00
C GLY A 143 12.14 -4.27 -10.83
N ARG A 144 13.10 -5.04 -11.34
CA ARG A 144 12.78 -6.24 -12.13
C ARG A 144 12.10 -7.29 -11.26
N VAL A 145 12.68 -7.58 -10.09
CA VAL A 145 12.08 -8.52 -9.14
C VAL A 145 10.67 -8.07 -8.72
N ALA A 146 10.48 -6.77 -8.46
CA ALA A 146 9.19 -6.25 -8.11
C ALA A 146 8.17 -6.42 -9.25
N ILE A 147 8.51 -6.07 -10.49
CA ILE A 147 7.62 -6.21 -11.65
C ILE A 147 7.23 -7.67 -11.86
N ASP A 148 8.17 -8.60 -11.76
CA ASP A 148 7.93 -10.03 -11.94
C ASP A 148 7.03 -10.59 -10.83
N GLU A 149 7.29 -10.24 -9.56
CA GLU A 149 6.48 -10.70 -8.43
C GLU A 149 5.09 -10.05 -8.42
N PHE A 150 4.98 -8.73 -8.63
CA PHE A 150 3.69 -8.08 -8.75
C PHE A 150 2.88 -8.59 -9.94
N GLY A 151 3.53 -8.96 -11.04
CA GLY A 151 2.89 -9.60 -12.19
C GLY A 151 2.16 -10.90 -11.83
N LYS A 152 2.67 -11.68 -10.88
CA LYS A 152 2.04 -12.89 -10.35
C LYS A 152 0.77 -12.59 -9.52
N PHE A 153 0.72 -11.45 -8.84
CA PHE A 153 -0.43 -11.01 -8.04
C PHE A 153 -1.54 -10.35 -8.87
N VAL A 154 -1.24 -9.87 -10.08
CA VAL A 154 -2.21 -9.20 -10.98
C VAL A 154 -3.43 -10.09 -11.29
N PRO A 155 -3.33 -11.42 -11.53
CA PRO A 155 -4.51 -12.27 -11.74
C PRO A 155 -5.44 -12.30 -10.53
N TRP A 156 -4.88 -12.26 -9.31
CA TRP A 156 -5.67 -12.23 -8.07
C TRP A 156 -6.40 -10.89 -7.90
N PHE A 157 -5.73 -9.78 -8.22
CA PHE A 157 -6.35 -8.45 -8.25
C PHE A 157 -7.46 -8.36 -9.31
N LYS A 158 -7.28 -8.93 -10.52
CA LYS A 158 -8.34 -8.99 -11.55
C LYS A 158 -9.61 -9.65 -11.02
N GLY A 159 -9.51 -10.75 -10.30
CA GLY A 159 -10.67 -11.41 -9.69
C GLY A 159 -11.38 -10.55 -8.65
N MET A 160 -10.66 -9.66 -7.94
CA MET A 160 -11.22 -8.74 -6.98
C MET A 160 -11.90 -7.54 -7.65
N PHE A 161 -11.31 -7.01 -8.73
CA PHE A 161 -11.90 -5.93 -9.54
C PHE A 161 -13.19 -6.37 -10.25
N VAL A 162 -13.22 -7.58 -10.83
CA VAL A 162 -14.44 -8.13 -11.44
C VAL A 162 -15.58 -8.24 -10.42
N ARG A 163 -15.29 -8.67 -9.18
CA ARG A 163 -16.30 -8.70 -8.12
C ARG A 163 -16.79 -7.31 -7.69
N LEU A 164 -15.92 -6.30 -7.72
CA LEU A 164 -16.29 -4.91 -7.49
C LEU A 164 -17.17 -4.38 -8.62
N GLU A 165 -16.81 -4.65 -9.86
CA GLU A 165 -17.58 -4.26 -11.05
C GLU A 165 -18.96 -4.93 -11.06
N ASP A 166 -19.04 -6.23 -10.78
CA ASP A 166 -20.30 -6.96 -10.60
C ASP A 166 -21.13 -6.40 -9.44
N PHE A 167 -20.48 -6.01 -8.34
CA PHE A 167 -21.16 -5.42 -7.20
C PHE A 167 -21.80 -4.08 -7.57
N PHE A 168 -21.06 -3.18 -8.21
CA PHE A 168 -21.57 -1.86 -8.61
C PHE A 168 -22.48 -1.95 -9.83
N GLY A 169 -22.23 -2.84 -10.79
CA GLY A 169 -23.04 -3.05 -11.99
C GLY A 169 -24.45 -3.57 -11.70
N ARG A 170 -24.66 -4.31 -10.60
CA ARG A 170 -25.99 -4.73 -10.15
C ARG A 170 -26.89 -3.57 -9.69
N PHE A 171 -26.31 -2.42 -9.38
CA PHE A 171 -27.05 -1.24 -8.95
C PHE A 171 -27.32 -0.24 -10.09
N ASP A 172 -26.61 -0.36 -11.23
CA ASP A 172 -26.80 0.51 -12.40
C ASP A 172 -27.85 -0.04 -13.40
N GLY A 173 -28.34 -1.27 -13.19
CA GLY A 173 -29.27 -1.98 -14.06
C GLY A 173 -30.75 -1.98 -13.61
N ARG A 174 -31.15 -1.05 -12.71
CA ARG A 174 -32.56 -0.89 -12.31
C ARG A 174 -33.02 0.55 -12.46
#